data_cbb6a065fefece09fcdd8283e4038c23
#
_entry.id   cbb6a065fefece09fcdd8283e4038c23
#
_cell.length_a   1.000
_cell.length_b   1.000
_cell.length_c   1.000
_cell.angle_alpha   90.00
_cell.angle_beta   90.00
_cell.angle_gamma   90.00
#
_symmetry.space_group_name_H-M   'P 1'
#
loop_
_entity.id
_entity.type
_entity.pdbx_description
1 polymer ?
#
loop_
_entity_poly.entity_id
_entity_poly.type
_entity_poly.pdbx_seq_one_letter_code
_entity_poly.pdbx_strand_id
1 'polypeptide(L)'
;DEILPQLEGSVDVLAGNSSGGIAAFYSNTNVLKIKVKLSFKFHMGHMPYTGQAGFDLYIGNTYHDMKFYRTSNFDFNKTEYEFTYFNHANMNEENKLFVLNFPLYATVEEVLIGINPNSDISPCLDLFKNEDKIVFYGTSITQGGCASRPGMSYTQILSRMLGIECLNYGFSG
;
A
#
# COMPACT_ATOMS: atom_id res chain seq x y z
N ASP A 1 -11.11 -5.60 -18.20
CA ASP A 1 -11.00 -7.05 -18.44
C ASP A 1 -10.88 -7.42 -19.94
N GLU A 2 -11.40 -6.59 -20.86
CA GLU A 2 -11.31 -6.84 -22.32
C GLU A 2 -9.96 -6.41 -22.93
N ILE A 3 -9.19 -5.57 -22.26
CA ILE A 3 -7.90 -5.05 -22.73
C ILE A 3 -6.73 -5.95 -22.31
N LEU A 4 -6.82 -6.60 -21.15
CA LEU A 4 -5.74 -7.45 -20.61
C LEU A 4 -5.26 -8.55 -21.57
N PRO A 5 -6.13 -9.24 -22.31
CA PRO A 5 -5.69 -10.24 -23.30
C PRO A 5 -4.90 -9.70 -24.49
N GLN A 6 -4.84 -8.37 -24.65
CA GLN A 6 -4.12 -7.68 -25.73
C GLN A 6 -2.74 -7.18 -25.31
N LEU A 7 -2.40 -7.28 -24.00
CA LEU A 7 -1.09 -6.87 -23.49
C LEU A 7 -0.08 -7.99 -23.68
N GLU A 8 1.10 -7.65 -24.19
CA GLU A 8 2.17 -8.62 -24.43
C GLU A 8 3.01 -8.86 -23.17
N GLY A 9 3.22 -10.15 -22.85
CA GLY A 9 4.27 -10.67 -21.98
C GLY A 9 4.46 -9.97 -20.62
N SER A 10 5.51 -9.18 -20.48
CA SER A 10 5.86 -8.54 -19.22
C SER A 10 4.88 -7.46 -18.75
N VAL A 11 4.21 -6.79 -19.68
CA VAL A 11 3.24 -5.72 -19.36
C VAL A 11 2.00 -6.29 -18.72
N ASP A 12 1.54 -7.46 -19.15
CA ASP A 12 0.38 -8.16 -18.56
C ASP A 12 0.63 -8.48 -17.07
N VAL A 13 1.81 -9.04 -16.78
CA VAL A 13 2.20 -9.32 -15.38
C VAL A 13 2.31 -8.03 -14.55
N LEU A 14 2.91 -6.98 -15.11
CA LEU A 14 3.12 -5.70 -14.43
C LEU A 14 1.80 -4.96 -14.18
N ALA A 15 0.83 -5.09 -15.09
CA ALA A 15 -0.50 -4.49 -14.94
C ALA A 15 -1.27 -5.05 -13.72
N GLY A 16 -0.93 -6.27 -13.28
CA GLY A 16 -1.46 -6.86 -12.04
C GLY A 16 -0.82 -6.33 -10.76
N ASN A 17 0.30 -5.62 -10.84
CA ASN A 17 0.98 -5.12 -9.65
C ASN A 17 0.22 -3.96 -9.00
N SER A 18 0.27 -3.92 -7.67
CA SER A 18 -0.55 -3.01 -6.85
C SER A 18 0.10 -1.64 -6.60
N SER A 19 1.13 -1.26 -7.39
CA SER A 19 1.86 -0.01 -7.19
C SER A 19 0.92 1.21 -7.21
N GLY A 20 0.99 2.04 -6.17
CA GLY A 20 0.10 3.18 -5.99
C GLY A 20 -1.21 2.85 -5.26
N GLY A 21 -1.54 1.57 -5.07
CA GLY A 21 -2.71 1.15 -4.31
C GLY A 21 -2.62 1.52 -2.84
N ILE A 22 -3.75 1.92 -2.26
CA ILE A 22 -3.88 2.24 -0.83
C ILE A 22 -5.19 1.72 -0.28
N ALA A 23 -5.20 1.39 1.03
CA ALA A 23 -6.41 1.24 1.81
C ALA A 23 -6.41 2.28 2.93
N ALA A 24 -7.45 3.10 3.00
CA ALA A 24 -7.57 4.18 3.97
C ALA A 24 -8.86 4.02 4.78
N PHE A 25 -8.74 4.13 6.12
CA PHE A 25 -9.86 3.98 7.04
C PHE A 25 -9.60 4.70 8.35
N TYR A 26 -10.68 5.09 9.02
CA TYR A 26 -10.65 5.57 10.40
C TYR A 26 -10.94 4.44 11.38
N SER A 27 -10.23 4.42 12.49
CA SER A 27 -10.49 3.49 13.59
C SER A 27 -9.90 3.99 14.92
N ASN A 28 -10.49 3.57 16.02
CA ASN A 28 -9.96 3.73 17.38
C ASN A 28 -9.27 2.46 17.88
N THR A 29 -8.87 1.57 16.96
CA THR A 29 -8.31 0.26 17.30
C THR A 29 -6.97 0.35 18.03
N ASN A 30 -6.78 -0.51 19.00
CA ASN A 30 -5.51 -0.76 19.68
C ASN A 30 -4.76 -2.02 19.18
N VAL A 31 -5.33 -2.67 18.17
CA VAL A 31 -4.73 -3.83 17.49
C VAL A 31 -4.86 -3.64 16.00
N LEU A 32 -3.75 -3.73 15.27
CA LEU A 32 -3.79 -3.74 13.81
C LEU A 32 -2.89 -4.83 13.27
N LYS A 33 -3.46 -5.71 12.49
CA LYS A 33 -2.77 -6.77 11.77
C LYS A 33 -3.31 -6.92 10.35
N ILE A 34 -2.50 -7.50 9.49
CA ILE A 34 -2.90 -7.87 8.15
C ILE A 34 -2.66 -9.35 7.92
N LYS A 35 -3.52 -9.95 7.10
CA LYS A 35 -3.28 -11.22 6.44
C LYS A 35 -3.30 -10.98 4.95
N VAL A 36 -2.24 -11.40 4.26
CA VAL A 36 -1.98 -11.09 2.86
C VAL A 36 -1.88 -12.37 2.07
N LYS A 37 -2.48 -12.38 0.89
CA LYS A 37 -2.29 -13.38 -0.16
C LYS A 37 -1.87 -12.67 -1.45
N LEU A 38 -0.72 -13.09 -1.99
CA LEU A 38 -0.17 -12.58 -3.25
C LEU A 38 -0.32 -13.68 -4.31
N SER A 39 -0.89 -13.35 -5.46
CA SER A 39 -0.88 -14.27 -6.61
C SER A 39 0.45 -14.25 -7.35
N PHE A 40 1.16 -13.12 -7.30
CA PHE A 40 2.47 -12.95 -7.92
C PHE A 40 3.33 -11.95 -7.13
N LYS A 41 4.65 -12.14 -7.15
CA LYS A 41 5.65 -11.16 -6.72
C LYS A 41 6.94 -11.36 -7.50
N PHE A 42 7.63 -10.26 -7.76
CA PHE A 42 8.99 -10.30 -8.31
C PHE A 42 10.00 -10.73 -7.24
N HIS A 43 11.15 -11.22 -7.69
CA HIS A 43 12.31 -11.52 -6.85
C HIS A 43 13.53 -10.79 -7.40
N MET A 44 13.71 -9.54 -7.00
CA MET A 44 14.80 -8.68 -7.46
C MET A 44 15.84 -8.49 -6.35
N GLY A 45 17.06 -9.00 -6.57
CA GLY A 45 18.12 -8.94 -5.56
C GLY A 45 18.65 -7.52 -5.28
N HIS A 46 18.35 -6.55 -6.15
CA HIS A 46 18.75 -5.15 -6.02
C HIS A 46 17.70 -4.23 -5.37
N MET A 47 16.53 -4.77 -5.04
CA MET A 47 15.44 -4.02 -4.41
C MET A 47 15.05 -4.63 -3.06
N PRO A 48 14.85 -3.83 -2.00
CA PRO A 48 14.37 -4.34 -0.72
C PRO A 48 13.05 -5.12 -0.82
N TYR A 49 12.95 -6.24 -0.16
CA TYR A 49 11.73 -7.08 -0.14
C TYR A 49 10.50 -6.34 0.37
N THR A 50 10.72 -5.42 1.33
CA THR A 50 9.67 -4.53 1.86
C THR A 50 9.06 -3.62 0.79
N GLY A 51 9.83 -3.18 -0.21
CA GLY A 51 9.34 -2.44 -1.36
C GLY A 51 8.66 -3.33 -2.39
N GLN A 52 9.22 -4.54 -2.61
CA GLN A 52 8.69 -5.46 -3.62
C GLN A 52 7.30 -5.99 -3.25
N ALA A 53 7.12 -6.50 -2.01
CA ALA A 53 5.93 -7.25 -1.61
C ALA A 53 5.42 -6.90 -0.20
N GLY A 54 5.98 -5.88 0.46
CA GLY A 54 5.53 -5.42 1.77
C GLY A 54 4.43 -4.38 1.69
N PHE A 55 3.72 -4.22 2.80
CA PHE A 55 2.75 -3.15 3.02
C PHE A 55 3.32 -2.19 4.05
N ASP A 56 3.24 -0.89 3.84
CA ASP A 56 3.62 0.08 4.86
C ASP A 56 2.43 0.88 5.38
N LEU A 57 2.45 1.09 6.68
CA LEU A 57 1.41 1.75 7.44
C LEU A 57 1.83 3.18 7.78
N TYR A 58 0.93 4.10 7.52
CA TYR A 58 0.96 5.49 7.98
C TYR A 58 -0.23 5.75 8.90
N ILE A 59 -0.03 6.55 9.94
CA ILE A 59 -1.05 6.91 10.93
C ILE A 59 -1.04 8.42 11.14
N GLY A 60 -2.21 9.05 11.20
CA GLY A 60 -2.37 10.48 11.44
C GLY A 60 -3.82 10.83 11.78
N ASN A 61 -4.13 12.12 11.82
CA ASN A 61 -5.50 12.60 11.93
C ASN A 61 -6.04 13.03 10.55
N THR A 62 -5.13 13.44 9.65
CA THR A 62 -5.40 13.83 8.27
C THR A 62 -4.34 13.24 7.36
N TYR A 63 -4.55 13.25 6.04
CA TYR A 63 -3.58 12.74 5.07
C TYR A 63 -2.25 13.52 5.07
N HIS A 64 -2.27 14.81 5.44
CA HIS A 64 -1.06 15.67 5.48
C HIS A 64 -0.20 15.48 6.72
N ASP A 65 -0.80 15.13 7.86
CA ASP A 65 -0.06 14.97 9.12
C ASP A 65 0.37 13.52 9.39
N MET A 66 0.11 12.63 8.43
CA MET A 66 0.45 11.22 8.55
C MET A 66 1.94 10.99 8.76
N LYS A 67 2.23 10.12 9.70
CA LYS A 67 3.58 9.65 9.98
C LYS A 67 3.71 8.18 9.63
N PHE A 68 4.84 7.84 9.02
CA PHE A 68 5.21 6.46 8.83
C PHE A 68 5.28 5.75 10.18
N TYR A 69 4.59 4.63 10.29
CA TYR A 69 4.59 3.80 11.48
C TYR A 69 5.53 2.60 11.31
N ARG A 70 5.23 1.73 10.36
CA ARG A 70 5.97 0.47 10.17
C ARG A 70 5.67 -0.14 8.80
N THR A 71 6.63 -0.93 8.28
CA THR A 71 6.42 -1.81 7.13
C THR A 71 6.26 -3.25 7.61
N SER A 72 5.43 -4.04 6.92
CA SER A 72 5.29 -5.46 7.20
C SER A 72 6.62 -6.19 6.99
N ASN A 73 6.92 -7.11 7.89
CA ASN A 73 8.05 -8.05 7.79
C ASN A 73 7.49 -9.46 7.61
N PHE A 74 8.06 -10.23 6.69
CA PHE A 74 7.55 -11.52 6.28
C PHE A 74 8.65 -12.39 5.67
N ASP A 75 8.42 -13.70 5.62
CA ASP A 75 9.26 -14.62 4.87
C ASP A 75 9.03 -14.44 3.38
N PHE A 76 10.02 -13.87 2.68
CA PHE A 76 9.91 -13.54 1.27
C PHE A 76 9.71 -14.76 0.35
N ASN A 77 9.99 -15.97 0.80
CA ASN A 77 9.74 -17.19 0.03
C ASN A 77 8.25 -17.57 -0.03
N LYS A 78 7.42 -16.98 0.86
CA LYS A 78 5.98 -17.24 0.93
C LYS A 78 5.19 -16.22 0.12
N THR A 79 4.06 -16.63 -0.41
CA THR A 79 3.05 -15.77 -1.03
C THR A 79 1.90 -15.43 -0.09
N GLU A 80 1.83 -16.10 1.05
CA GLU A 80 0.86 -15.81 2.11
C GLU A 80 1.61 -15.50 3.40
N TYR A 81 1.19 -14.44 4.10
CA TYR A 81 1.77 -14.07 5.39
C TYR A 81 0.79 -13.27 6.24
N GLU A 82 1.05 -13.28 7.55
CA GLU A 82 0.39 -12.42 8.53
C GLU A 82 1.43 -11.49 9.17
N PHE A 83 1.02 -10.27 9.47
CA PHE A 83 1.87 -9.31 10.16
C PHE A 83 1.05 -8.46 11.14
N THR A 84 1.57 -8.30 12.36
CA THR A 84 0.98 -7.43 13.38
C THR A 84 1.77 -6.13 13.44
N TYR A 85 1.12 -5.02 13.08
CA TYR A 85 1.72 -3.69 13.21
C TYR A 85 1.86 -3.29 14.66
N PHE A 86 0.79 -3.44 15.43
CA PHE A 86 0.76 -3.20 16.86
C PHE A 86 -0.33 -4.04 17.55
N ASN A 87 -0.12 -4.24 18.85
CA ASN A 87 -1.08 -4.84 19.77
C ASN A 87 -0.80 -4.23 21.16
N HIS A 88 -1.52 -3.16 21.49
CA HIS A 88 -1.33 -2.41 22.73
C HIS A 88 -2.49 -2.67 23.69
N ALA A 89 -2.17 -3.05 24.93
CA ALA A 89 -3.20 -3.32 25.95
C ALA A 89 -4.00 -2.06 26.34
N ASN A 90 -3.34 -0.89 26.26
CA ASN A 90 -3.91 0.40 26.69
C ASN A 90 -3.64 1.45 25.60
N MET A 91 -4.50 1.54 24.59
CA MET A 91 -4.49 2.67 23.68
C MET A 91 -5.63 3.64 24.02
N ASN A 92 -5.36 4.93 23.78
CA ASN A 92 -6.40 5.94 23.77
C ASN A 92 -7.43 5.56 22.70
N GLU A 93 -8.71 5.70 23.06
CA GLU A 93 -9.86 5.46 22.18
C GLU A 93 -10.02 6.54 21.10
N GLU A 94 -8.95 7.26 20.78
CA GLU A 94 -8.97 8.29 19.73
C GLU A 94 -9.06 7.66 18.35
N ASN A 95 -10.03 8.14 17.59
CA ASN A 95 -10.19 7.76 16.20
C ASN A 95 -9.02 8.34 15.35
N LYS A 96 -8.30 7.50 14.65
CA LYS A 96 -7.16 7.87 13.81
C LYS A 96 -7.39 7.44 12.37
N LEU A 97 -6.79 8.17 11.45
CA LEU A 97 -6.68 7.78 10.06
C LEU A 97 -5.50 6.81 9.88
N PHE A 98 -5.80 5.65 9.32
CA PHE A 98 -4.82 4.65 8.90
C PHE A 98 -4.76 4.60 7.38
N VAL A 99 -3.56 4.65 6.82
CA VAL A 99 -3.32 4.42 5.39
C VAL A 99 -2.30 3.32 5.22
N LEU A 100 -2.72 2.26 4.54
CA LEU A 100 -1.91 1.11 4.19
C LEU A 100 -1.55 1.21 2.71
N ASN A 101 -0.27 1.41 2.38
CA ASN A 101 0.20 1.42 1.00
C ASN A 101 0.52 -0.01 0.55
N PHE A 102 0.11 -0.33 -0.66
CA PHE A 102 0.26 -1.65 -1.26
C PHE A 102 1.62 -1.84 -1.93
N PRO A 103 2.08 -3.09 -2.09
CA PRO A 103 3.39 -3.41 -2.66
C PRO A 103 3.59 -2.84 -4.06
N LEU A 104 4.86 -2.57 -4.41
CA LEU A 104 5.21 -1.99 -5.71
C LEU A 104 5.37 -3.04 -6.82
N TYR A 105 5.77 -4.26 -6.46
CA TYR A 105 6.14 -5.33 -7.41
C TYR A 105 5.50 -6.67 -7.03
N ALA A 106 4.27 -6.62 -6.56
CA ALA A 106 3.48 -7.82 -6.29
C ALA A 106 2.02 -7.59 -6.66
N THR A 107 1.37 -8.65 -7.09
CA THR A 107 -0.06 -8.70 -7.34
C THR A 107 -0.75 -9.19 -6.07
N VAL A 108 -1.53 -8.32 -5.46
CA VAL A 108 -2.30 -8.63 -4.24
C VAL A 108 -3.61 -9.28 -4.64
N GLU A 109 -3.79 -10.53 -4.24
CA GLU A 109 -5.05 -11.27 -4.43
C GLU A 109 -6.04 -10.92 -3.31
N GLU A 110 -5.54 -10.88 -2.06
CA GLU A 110 -6.34 -10.55 -0.90
C GLU A 110 -5.50 -9.84 0.17
N VAL A 111 -6.09 -8.85 0.82
CA VAL A 111 -5.60 -8.31 2.09
C VAL A 111 -6.75 -8.19 3.07
N LEU A 112 -6.65 -8.89 4.19
CA LEU A 112 -7.59 -8.81 5.30
C LEU A 112 -6.97 -7.94 6.39
N ILE A 113 -7.75 -6.99 6.89
CA ILE A 113 -7.35 -6.08 7.99
C ILE A 113 -8.01 -6.57 9.26
N GLY A 114 -7.21 -6.94 10.25
CA GLY A 114 -7.65 -7.38 11.57
C GLY A 114 -7.49 -6.27 12.60
N ILE A 115 -8.59 -5.94 13.28
CA ILE A 115 -8.67 -4.95 14.35
C ILE A 115 -9.23 -5.56 15.63
N ASN A 116 -9.18 -4.82 16.73
CA ASN A 116 -9.87 -5.24 17.97
C ASN A 116 -11.40 -5.33 17.71
N PRO A 117 -12.07 -6.42 18.11
CA PRO A 117 -13.51 -6.61 17.90
C PRO A 117 -14.39 -5.50 18.50
N ASN A 118 -13.91 -4.80 19.53
CA ASN A 118 -14.63 -3.71 20.19
C ASN A 118 -14.32 -2.32 19.61
N SER A 119 -13.53 -2.26 18.53
CA SER A 119 -13.18 -1.00 17.88
C SER A 119 -14.11 -0.67 16.72
N ASP A 120 -14.36 0.61 16.55
CA ASP A 120 -15.05 1.12 15.38
C ASP A 120 -14.10 1.15 14.17
N ILE A 121 -14.66 0.96 12.98
CA ILE A 121 -13.98 1.15 11.70
C ILE A 121 -14.93 1.82 10.71
N SER A 122 -14.45 2.81 10.00
CA SER A 122 -15.19 3.45 8.92
C SER A 122 -14.26 3.76 7.72
N PRO A 123 -14.76 3.70 6.48
CA PRO A 123 -13.97 4.05 5.31
C PRO A 123 -13.61 5.54 5.34
N CYS A 124 -12.42 5.89 4.86
CA CYS A 124 -12.05 7.27 4.58
C CYS A 124 -12.39 7.58 3.12
N LEU A 125 -13.52 8.25 2.90
CA LEU A 125 -14.01 8.59 1.56
C LEU A 125 -13.47 9.94 1.06
N ASP A 126 -12.94 10.76 1.96
CA ASP A 126 -12.45 12.11 1.74
C ASP A 126 -10.93 12.24 1.96
N LEU A 127 -10.19 11.17 1.65
CA LEU A 127 -8.74 11.12 1.85
C LEU A 127 -8.01 12.25 1.13
N PHE A 128 -8.44 12.56 -0.09
CA PHE A 128 -7.87 13.62 -0.92
C PHE A 128 -8.73 14.88 -0.87
N LYS A 129 -8.07 16.06 -0.89
CA LYS A 129 -8.72 17.36 -0.72
C LYS A 129 -9.63 17.77 -1.87
N ASN A 130 -9.39 17.23 -3.05
CA ASN A 130 -10.16 17.52 -4.26
C ASN A 130 -10.32 16.25 -5.10
N GLU A 131 -11.18 16.33 -6.11
CA GLU A 131 -11.43 15.24 -7.05
C GLU A 131 -10.37 15.15 -8.16
N ASP A 132 -9.45 16.11 -8.23
CA ASP A 132 -8.37 16.10 -9.22
C ASP A 132 -7.42 14.94 -8.95
N LYS A 133 -6.91 14.36 -10.05
CA LYS A 133 -5.95 13.26 -9.99
C LYS A 133 -4.74 13.59 -10.84
N ILE A 134 -3.56 13.16 -10.38
CA ILE A 134 -2.34 13.24 -11.16
C ILE A 134 -2.01 11.84 -11.69
N VAL A 135 -1.91 11.71 -13.00
CA VAL A 135 -1.50 10.46 -13.65
C VAL A 135 -0.01 10.49 -13.91
N PHE A 136 0.70 9.51 -13.38
CA PHE A 136 2.12 9.28 -13.66
C PHE A 136 2.28 8.08 -14.58
N TYR A 137 2.72 8.33 -15.80
CA TYR A 137 3.05 7.28 -16.77
C TYR A 137 4.57 7.21 -16.95
N GLY A 138 5.15 6.01 -16.89
CA GLY A 138 6.58 5.83 -17.03
C GLY A 138 7.04 4.39 -16.83
N THR A 139 8.33 4.23 -16.61
CA THR A 139 8.97 2.91 -16.45
C THR A 139 9.15 2.53 -14.98
N SER A 140 10.17 1.73 -14.67
CA SER A 140 10.45 1.18 -13.33
C SER A 140 10.56 2.23 -12.24
N ILE A 141 11.13 3.41 -12.53
CA ILE A 141 11.24 4.48 -11.52
C ILE A 141 9.84 4.99 -11.14
N THR A 142 8.96 5.14 -12.09
CA THR A 142 7.58 5.54 -11.85
C THR A 142 6.82 4.47 -11.07
N GLN A 143 6.99 3.19 -11.42
CA GLN A 143 6.42 2.08 -10.65
C GLN A 143 6.91 2.09 -9.18
N GLY A 144 8.09 2.61 -8.92
CA GLY A 144 8.70 2.72 -7.60
C GLY A 144 9.93 1.82 -7.43
N GLY A 145 10.62 1.51 -8.55
CA GLY A 145 11.82 0.67 -8.55
C GLY A 145 12.86 1.12 -7.55
N CYS A 146 13.37 0.17 -6.75
CA CYS A 146 14.34 0.34 -5.68
C CYS A 146 13.89 1.21 -4.48
N ALA A 147 12.62 1.62 -4.41
CA ALA A 147 12.09 2.23 -3.19
C ALA A 147 12.15 1.24 -2.03
N SER A 148 12.53 1.71 -0.84
CA SER A 148 12.70 0.87 0.35
C SER A 148 11.39 0.25 0.86
N ARG A 149 10.28 0.89 0.58
CA ARG A 149 8.91 0.48 0.93
C ARG A 149 7.90 1.22 0.04
N PRO A 150 6.64 0.78 -0.05
CA PRO A 150 5.64 1.34 -0.97
C PRO A 150 5.46 2.86 -0.89
N GLY A 151 5.27 3.40 0.32
CA GLY A 151 5.08 4.83 0.51
C GLY A 151 6.30 5.71 0.21
N MET A 152 7.44 5.12 -0.16
CA MET A 152 8.64 5.83 -0.59
C MET A 152 8.79 5.89 -2.12
N SER A 153 7.86 5.33 -2.90
CA SER A 153 7.78 5.71 -4.31
C SER A 153 7.51 7.21 -4.42
N TYR A 154 8.11 7.88 -5.40
CA TYR A 154 7.96 9.34 -5.51
C TYR A 154 6.50 9.76 -5.74
N THR A 155 5.71 8.93 -6.41
CA THR A 155 4.28 9.16 -6.63
C THR A 155 3.51 9.20 -5.31
N GLN A 156 3.81 8.28 -4.38
CA GLN A 156 3.18 8.27 -3.06
C GLN A 156 3.68 9.42 -2.16
N ILE A 157 4.94 9.83 -2.29
CA ILE A 157 5.47 11.02 -1.60
C ILE A 157 4.72 12.26 -2.07
N LEU A 158 4.60 12.45 -3.39
CA LEU A 158 3.88 13.60 -3.97
C LEU A 158 2.40 13.60 -3.58
N SER A 159 1.74 12.45 -3.60
CA SER A 159 0.35 12.31 -3.17
C SER A 159 0.14 12.84 -1.75
N ARG A 160 0.99 12.43 -0.80
CA ARG A 160 0.91 12.92 0.58
C ARG A 160 1.25 14.41 0.70
N MET A 161 2.24 14.90 -0.03
CA MET A 161 2.64 16.31 0.01
C MET A 161 1.56 17.24 -0.54
N LEU A 162 0.90 16.83 -1.62
CA LEU A 162 -0.08 17.64 -2.33
C LEU A 162 -1.52 17.42 -1.82
N GLY A 163 -1.79 16.27 -1.18
CA GLY A 163 -3.13 15.86 -0.78
C GLY A 163 -4.02 15.54 -1.99
N ILE A 164 -3.42 15.02 -3.06
CA ILE A 164 -4.07 14.68 -4.33
C ILE A 164 -3.85 13.21 -4.63
N GLU A 165 -4.84 12.55 -5.21
CA GLU A 165 -4.71 11.19 -5.68
C GLU A 165 -3.70 11.10 -6.83
N CYS A 166 -2.68 10.27 -6.65
CA CYS A 166 -1.66 10.01 -7.66
C CYS A 166 -1.84 8.60 -8.24
N LEU A 167 -2.28 8.52 -9.49
CA LEU A 167 -2.43 7.25 -10.20
C LEU A 167 -1.08 6.85 -10.80
N ASN A 168 -0.59 5.67 -10.41
CA ASN A 168 0.71 5.18 -10.83
C ASN A 168 0.56 4.18 -11.99
N TYR A 169 0.96 4.60 -13.17
CA TYR A 169 1.07 3.78 -14.38
C TYR A 169 2.54 3.61 -14.80
N GLY A 170 3.37 3.25 -13.84
CA GLY A 170 4.74 2.84 -14.08
C GLY A 170 4.82 1.35 -14.42
N PHE A 171 5.51 1.03 -15.50
CA PHE A 171 5.72 -0.34 -15.94
C PHE A 171 7.22 -0.57 -16.16
N SER A 172 7.79 -1.50 -15.40
CA SER A 172 9.19 -1.91 -15.56
C SER A 172 9.37 -2.69 -16.86
N GLY A 173 10.20 -2.18 -17.80
CA GLY A 173 10.47 -2.84 -19.09
C GLY A 173 11.20 -1.93 -20.04
#